data_8805d256663dac746551f0443d331bd5
#
_entry.id   8805d256663dac746551f0443d331bd5
#
_cell.length_a   1.000
_cell.length_b   1.000
_cell.length_c   1.000
_cell.angle_alpha   90.00
_cell.angle_beta   90.00
_cell.angle_gamma   90.00
#
_symmetry.space_group_name_H-M   'P 1'
#
loop_
_entity.id
_entity.type
_entity.pdbx_description
1 polymer ?
#
loop_
_entity_poly.entity_id
_entity_poly.type
_entity_poly.pdbx_seq_one_letter_code
_entity_poly.pdbx_strand_id
1 'polypeptide(L)'
;MQLKNGDIFAEHYQLKKLLGVGSFGEVWLARNILADVDVAIKLYGLLDDNGIKDFREEFKLAYKLHHPNLLHLNHFDVFGQCPFLVMPYCPKGSSASLKGKMSEKQIWRFIRDVSCGLMFLHNQNPPIIHQDIKPDNILIGDDDKFIISDFGISRKLEHTFRKSINKVESSGTLAYMGPERFAEKPLIVATSDIWSLGVRVYE
;
A
#
# COMPACT_ATOMS: atom_id res chain seq x y z
N MET A 1 -7.15 -12.84 -15.76
CA MET A 1 -5.85 -13.50 -16.08
C MET A 1 -5.50 -14.37 -14.89
N GLN A 2 -5.17 -15.64 -15.08
CA GLN A 2 -4.82 -16.53 -13.95
C GLN A 2 -3.29 -16.69 -13.97
N LEU A 3 -2.61 -15.85 -13.22
CA LEU A 3 -1.15 -15.82 -13.15
C LEU A 3 -0.62 -16.91 -12.20
N LYS A 4 0.56 -17.45 -12.53
CA LYS A 4 1.22 -18.52 -11.77
C LYS A 4 2.69 -18.21 -11.54
N ASN A 5 3.27 -18.89 -10.57
CA ASN A 5 4.72 -18.87 -10.35
C ASN A 5 5.45 -19.35 -11.63
N GLY A 6 6.46 -18.60 -12.05
CA GLY A 6 7.24 -18.83 -13.26
C GLY A 6 6.76 -18.07 -14.50
N ASP A 7 5.53 -17.54 -14.49
CA ASP A 7 5.02 -16.77 -15.65
C ASP A 7 5.84 -15.49 -15.87
N ILE A 8 6.00 -15.12 -17.15
CA ILE A 8 6.55 -13.83 -17.53
C ILE A 8 5.42 -12.84 -17.72
N PHE A 9 5.38 -11.82 -16.88
CA PHE A 9 4.41 -10.74 -16.93
C PHE A 9 5.03 -9.50 -17.57
N ALA A 10 4.27 -8.82 -18.44
CA ALA A 10 4.69 -7.60 -19.12
C ALA A 10 6.12 -7.70 -19.72
N GLU A 11 6.46 -8.86 -20.31
CA GLU A 11 7.70 -9.18 -21.00
C GLU A 11 8.99 -9.19 -20.14
N HIS A 12 8.98 -8.53 -18.99
CA HIS A 12 10.20 -8.25 -18.21
C HIS A 12 10.17 -8.75 -16.77
N TYR A 13 9.04 -9.27 -16.30
CA TYR A 13 8.90 -9.65 -14.90
C TYR A 13 8.55 -11.11 -14.74
N GLN A 14 9.51 -11.91 -14.28
CA GLN A 14 9.27 -13.31 -13.94
C GLN A 14 8.64 -13.38 -12.55
N LEU A 15 7.39 -13.82 -12.48
CA LEU A 15 6.65 -13.98 -11.23
C LEU A 15 7.24 -15.15 -10.42
N LYS A 16 7.61 -14.88 -9.16
CA LYS A 16 8.25 -15.87 -8.28
C LYS A 16 7.32 -16.38 -7.19
N LYS A 17 6.52 -15.50 -6.59
CA LYS A 17 5.69 -15.84 -5.44
C LYS A 17 4.57 -14.82 -5.28
N LEU A 18 3.36 -15.29 -5.06
CA LEU A 18 2.26 -14.42 -4.61
C LEU A 18 2.53 -14.00 -3.17
N LEU A 19 2.65 -12.70 -2.93
CA LEU A 19 2.88 -12.10 -1.61
C LEU A 19 1.58 -11.82 -0.88
N GLY A 20 0.52 -11.47 -1.62
CA GLY A 20 -0.78 -11.21 -1.03
C GLY A 20 -1.85 -10.92 -2.07
N VAL A 21 -3.10 -11.04 -1.64
CA VAL A 21 -4.30 -10.67 -2.42
C VAL A 21 -5.05 -9.63 -1.60
N GLY A 22 -5.21 -8.44 -2.17
CA GLY A 22 -5.94 -7.34 -1.54
C GLY A 22 -7.26 -7.03 -2.26
N SER A 23 -7.96 -6.01 -1.76
CA SER A 23 -9.23 -5.54 -2.35
C SER A 23 -9.08 -5.07 -3.80
N PHE A 24 -7.87 -4.67 -4.20
CA PHE A 24 -7.60 -4.06 -5.51
C PHE A 24 -6.82 -4.96 -6.46
N GLY A 25 -6.44 -6.15 -6.02
CA GLY A 25 -5.69 -7.09 -6.86
C GLY A 25 -4.63 -7.87 -6.10
N GLU A 26 -3.62 -8.30 -6.81
CA GLU A 26 -2.57 -9.21 -6.33
C GLU A 26 -1.23 -8.50 -6.21
N VAL A 27 -0.44 -8.87 -5.20
CA VAL A 27 0.95 -8.42 -5.05
C VAL A 27 1.86 -9.64 -5.23
N TRP A 28 2.78 -9.53 -6.17
CA TRP A 28 3.72 -10.59 -6.51
C TRP A 28 5.17 -10.17 -6.24
N LEU A 29 5.95 -11.08 -5.68
CA LEU A 29 7.40 -11.04 -5.84
C LEU A 29 7.74 -11.44 -7.27
N ALA A 30 8.51 -10.62 -7.96
CA ALA A 30 8.97 -10.89 -9.31
C ALA A 30 10.45 -10.55 -9.50
N ARG A 31 11.09 -11.22 -10.45
CA ARG A 31 12.42 -10.84 -10.94
C ARG A 31 12.25 -9.94 -12.15
N ASN A 32 12.76 -8.72 -12.08
CA ASN A 32 12.96 -7.93 -13.27
C ASN A 32 14.16 -8.55 -14.03
N ILE A 33 13.88 -9.20 -15.16
CA ILE A 33 14.89 -9.97 -15.90
C ILE A 33 15.91 -9.10 -16.63
N LEU A 34 15.57 -7.84 -16.92
CA LEU A 34 16.49 -6.89 -17.57
C LEU A 34 17.47 -6.28 -16.56
N ALA A 35 16.98 -5.89 -15.39
CA ALA A 35 17.80 -5.27 -14.36
C ALA A 35 18.43 -6.30 -13.40
N ASP A 36 18.03 -7.57 -13.48
CA ASP A 36 18.45 -8.66 -12.61
C ASP A 36 18.25 -8.35 -11.10
N VAL A 37 17.07 -7.77 -10.75
CA VAL A 37 16.72 -7.44 -9.37
C VAL A 37 15.33 -7.97 -9.01
N ASP A 38 15.14 -8.27 -7.73
CA ASP A 38 13.84 -8.65 -7.19
C ASP A 38 13.02 -7.40 -6.88
N VAL A 39 11.75 -7.41 -7.29
CA VAL A 39 10.80 -6.31 -7.11
C VAL A 39 9.46 -6.85 -6.60
N ALA A 40 8.67 -5.99 -5.99
CA ALA A 40 7.26 -6.26 -5.75
C ALA A 40 6.44 -5.63 -6.88
N ILE A 41 5.48 -6.40 -7.43
CA ILE A 41 4.55 -5.91 -8.46
C ILE A 41 3.14 -6.02 -7.92
N LYS A 42 2.45 -4.88 -7.85
CA LYS A 42 1.04 -4.83 -7.51
C LYS A 42 0.22 -4.73 -8.78
N LEU A 43 -0.54 -5.77 -9.06
CA LEU A 43 -1.44 -5.88 -10.20
C LEU A 43 -2.84 -5.45 -9.77
N TYR A 44 -3.46 -4.61 -10.56
CA TYR A 44 -4.82 -4.16 -10.30
C TYR A 44 -5.82 -4.90 -11.21
N GLY A 45 -7.09 -4.85 -10.86
CA GLY A 45 -8.15 -5.38 -11.73
C GLY A 45 -8.19 -4.66 -13.08
N LEU A 46 -8.87 -5.28 -14.06
CA LEU A 46 -9.04 -4.67 -15.37
C LEU A 46 -9.79 -3.33 -15.25
N LEU A 47 -9.28 -2.31 -15.88
CA LEU A 47 -9.87 -0.98 -15.95
C LEU A 47 -10.19 -0.62 -17.40
N ASP A 48 -11.26 0.17 -17.58
CA ASP A 48 -11.51 0.87 -18.83
C ASP A 48 -10.53 2.06 -19.01
N ASP A 49 -10.59 2.71 -20.17
CA ASP A 49 -9.67 3.81 -20.51
C ASP A 49 -9.76 4.98 -19.51
N ASN A 50 -10.96 5.25 -18.97
CA ASN A 50 -11.16 6.30 -17.97
C ASN A 50 -10.54 5.91 -16.64
N GLY A 51 -10.72 4.67 -16.20
CA GLY A 51 -10.10 4.14 -15.00
C GLY A 51 -8.57 4.13 -15.10
N ILE A 52 -8.01 3.79 -16.24
CA ILE A 52 -6.56 3.85 -16.49
C ILE A 52 -6.06 5.30 -16.40
N LYS A 53 -6.81 6.25 -16.96
CA LYS A 53 -6.46 7.68 -16.89
C LYS A 53 -6.46 8.18 -15.45
N ASP A 54 -7.51 7.87 -14.69
CA ASP A 54 -7.61 8.25 -13.27
C ASP A 54 -6.46 7.62 -12.46
N PHE A 55 -6.16 6.34 -12.69
CA PHE A 55 -5.04 5.66 -12.04
C PHE A 55 -3.70 6.33 -12.33
N ARG A 56 -3.47 6.74 -13.59
CA ARG A 56 -2.24 7.44 -14.01
C ARG A 56 -2.06 8.78 -13.30
N GLU A 57 -3.13 9.55 -13.11
CA GLU A 57 -3.06 10.84 -12.40
C GLU A 57 -2.73 10.64 -10.92
N GLU A 58 -3.30 9.61 -10.27
CA GLU A 58 -2.96 9.28 -8.88
C GLU A 58 -1.53 8.78 -8.73
N PHE A 59 -1.07 7.93 -9.66
CA PHE A 59 0.33 7.50 -9.68
C PHE A 59 1.29 8.68 -9.77
N LYS A 60 1.02 9.67 -10.66
CA LYS A 60 1.86 10.87 -10.78
C LYS A 60 2.01 11.64 -9.47
N LEU A 61 0.95 11.69 -8.67
CA LEU A 61 0.99 12.32 -7.36
C LEU A 61 1.84 11.50 -6.38
N ALA A 62 1.56 10.21 -6.26
CA ALA A 62 2.28 9.31 -5.35
C ALA A 62 3.77 9.15 -5.73
N TYR A 63 4.09 9.14 -7.03
CA TYR A 63 5.47 9.04 -7.54
C TYR A 63 6.37 10.21 -7.08
N LYS A 64 5.80 11.38 -6.84
CA LYS A 64 6.53 12.56 -6.36
C LYS A 64 6.83 12.53 -4.85
N LEU A 65 6.22 11.61 -4.13
CA LEU A 65 6.37 11.54 -2.68
C LEU A 65 7.62 10.72 -2.33
N HIS A 66 8.67 11.41 -1.94
CA HIS A 66 9.94 10.81 -1.53
C HIS A 66 10.18 11.04 -0.06
N HIS A 67 10.13 9.97 0.74
CA HIS A 67 10.43 10.03 2.17
C HIS A 67 10.98 8.67 2.64
N PRO A 68 11.96 8.62 3.56
CA PRO A 68 12.57 7.36 4.02
C PRO A 68 11.60 6.36 4.64
N ASN A 69 10.45 6.81 5.13
CA ASN A 69 9.43 5.99 5.75
C ASN A 69 8.16 5.85 4.87
N LEU A 70 8.27 6.11 3.57
CA LEU A 70 7.24 5.82 2.57
C LEU A 70 7.79 4.88 1.51
N LEU A 71 7.01 3.89 1.10
CA LEU A 71 7.40 2.97 0.03
C LEU A 71 7.42 3.74 -1.29
N HIS A 72 8.61 3.87 -1.88
CA HIS A 72 8.76 4.54 -3.16
C HIS A 72 8.17 3.70 -4.29
N LEU A 73 7.48 4.36 -5.23
CA LEU A 73 6.95 3.74 -6.44
C LEU A 73 8.00 3.88 -7.56
N ASN A 74 8.56 2.76 -8.02
CA ASN A 74 9.61 2.79 -9.03
C ASN A 74 9.06 3.02 -10.43
N HIS A 75 7.95 2.36 -10.75
CA HIS A 75 7.41 2.36 -12.11
C HIS A 75 5.92 2.06 -12.11
N PHE A 76 5.23 2.60 -13.10
CA PHE A 76 3.84 2.31 -13.43
C PHE A 76 3.74 1.96 -14.91
N ASP A 77 2.97 0.92 -15.20
CA ASP A 77 2.63 0.61 -16.59
C ASP A 77 1.27 -0.09 -16.68
N VAL A 78 0.82 -0.36 -17.90
CA VAL A 78 -0.45 -1.05 -18.19
C VAL A 78 -0.16 -2.20 -19.16
N PHE A 79 -0.45 -3.41 -18.74
CA PHE A 79 -0.34 -4.60 -19.59
C PHE A 79 -1.74 -5.11 -19.96
N GLY A 80 -2.11 -4.98 -21.21
CA GLY A 80 -3.51 -5.10 -21.62
C GLY A 80 -4.34 -3.98 -21.01
N GLN A 81 -5.40 -4.31 -20.28
CA GLN A 81 -6.19 -3.37 -19.48
C GLN A 81 -5.91 -3.48 -17.98
N CYS A 82 -4.79 -4.11 -17.61
CA CYS A 82 -4.38 -4.32 -16.23
C CYS A 82 -3.28 -3.31 -15.87
N PRO A 83 -3.58 -2.26 -15.10
CA PRO A 83 -2.55 -1.39 -14.55
C PRO A 83 -1.75 -2.12 -13.49
N PHE A 84 -0.45 -1.82 -13.41
CA PHE A 84 0.40 -2.38 -12.39
C PHE A 84 1.46 -1.40 -11.89
N LEU A 85 1.87 -1.59 -10.65
CA LEU A 85 2.93 -0.82 -10.00
C LEU A 85 4.12 -1.71 -9.71
N VAL A 86 5.31 -1.17 -9.93
CA VAL A 86 6.58 -1.79 -9.53
C VAL A 86 7.18 -0.99 -8.40
N MET A 87 7.57 -1.68 -7.34
CA MET A 87 8.10 -1.08 -6.13
C MET A 87 9.21 -1.96 -5.53
N PRO A 88 10.05 -1.43 -4.62
CA PRO A 88 11.05 -2.22 -3.93
C PRO A 88 10.42 -3.42 -3.22
N TYR A 89 11.05 -4.58 -3.32
CA TYR A 89 10.68 -5.73 -2.53
C TYR A 89 11.27 -5.62 -1.12
N CYS A 90 10.43 -5.78 -0.10
CA CYS A 90 10.83 -5.82 1.30
C CYS A 90 10.85 -7.27 1.79
N PRO A 91 12.00 -7.96 1.84
CA PRO A 91 12.07 -9.40 2.13
C PRO A 91 11.63 -9.76 3.55
N LYS A 92 11.71 -8.82 4.49
CA LYS A 92 11.23 -9.00 5.87
C LYS A 92 9.71 -8.93 6.01
N GLY A 93 9.00 -8.59 4.92
CA GLY A 93 7.54 -8.50 4.87
C GLY A 93 6.99 -7.30 5.64
N SER A 94 5.78 -7.46 6.19
CA SER A 94 5.08 -6.41 6.93
C SER A 94 5.23 -6.56 8.44
N SER A 95 4.90 -5.49 9.17
CA SER A 95 4.91 -5.47 10.64
C SER A 95 3.85 -6.38 11.27
N ALA A 96 2.94 -6.97 10.48
CA ALA A 96 1.99 -7.97 10.95
C ALA A 96 2.69 -9.19 11.57
N SER A 97 3.86 -9.57 11.04
CA SER A 97 4.67 -10.68 11.57
C SER A 97 5.26 -10.41 12.97
N LEU A 98 5.29 -9.13 13.39
CA LEU A 98 5.83 -8.68 14.67
C LEU A 98 4.76 -8.43 15.75
N LYS A 99 3.51 -8.76 15.49
CA LYS A 99 2.41 -8.59 16.47
C LYS A 99 2.73 -9.32 17.78
N GLY A 100 2.70 -8.59 18.92
CA GLY A 100 3.01 -9.12 20.24
C GLY A 100 4.48 -9.57 20.46
N LYS A 101 5.40 -9.24 19.53
CA LYS A 101 6.80 -9.70 19.56
C LYS A 101 7.81 -8.56 19.50
N MET A 102 7.38 -7.32 19.39
CA MET A 102 8.30 -6.19 19.32
C MET A 102 8.94 -5.95 20.69
N SER A 103 10.26 -5.78 20.68
CA SER A 103 10.96 -5.21 21.85
C SER A 103 10.59 -3.74 22.02
N GLU A 104 10.79 -3.20 23.22
CA GLU A 104 10.55 -1.77 23.50
C GLU A 104 11.28 -0.86 22.50
N LYS A 105 12.54 -1.17 22.19
CA LYS A 105 13.31 -0.43 21.17
C LYS A 105 12.67 -0.47 19.79
N GLN A 106 12.09 -1.60 19.40
CA GLN A 106 11.39 -1.73 18.11
C GLN A 106 10.07 -0.97 18.13
N ILE A 107 9.33 -0.95 19.24
CA ILE A 107 8.10 -0.16 19.39
C ILE A 107 8.41 1.33 19.23
N TRP A 108 9.44 1.86 19.90
CA TRP A 108 9.82 3.26 19.75
C TRP A 108 10.27 3.60 18.33
N ARG A 109 11.01 2.71 17.68
CA ARG A 109 11.38 2.87 16.26
C ARG A 109 10.14 2.87 15.38
N PHE A 110 9.19 1.95 15.60
CA PHE A 110 7.94 1.86 14.85
C PHE A 110 7.13 3.16 14.96
N ILE A 111 6.92 3.64 16.19
CA ILE A 111 6.21 4.91 16.42
C ILE A 111 6.89 6.06 15.69
N ARG A 112 8.21 6.21 15.85
CA ARG A 112 8.97 7.28 15.20
C ARG A 112 8.86 7.20 13.67
N ASP A 113 9.15 6.05 13.09
CA ASP A 113 9.25 5.89 11.64
C ASP A 113 7.88 6.10 10.96
N VAL A 114 6.81 5.51 11.53
CA VAL A 114 5.46 5.69 10.99
C VAL A 114 4.97 7.13 11.19
N SER A 115 5.21 7.75 12.36
CA SER A 115 4.85 9.14 12.59
C SER A 115 5.58 10.10 11.63
N CYS A 116 6.86 9.88 11.33
CA CYS A 116 7.60 10.68 10.35
C CYS A 116 6.99 10.57 8.95
N GLY A 117 6.63 9.35 8.51
CA GLY A 117 5.96 9.15 7.23
C GLY A 117 4.58 9.82 7.18
N LEU A 118 3.76 9.67 8.23
CA LEU A 118 2.45 10.32 8.32
C LEU A 118 2.57 11.84 8.35
N MET A 119 3.50 12.38 9.13
CA MET A 119 3.75 13.83 9.16
C MET A 119 4.11 14.37 7.77
N PHE A 120 4.92 13.66 7.01
CA PHE A 120 5.25 14.04 5.64
C PHE A 120 4.00 14.06 4.74
N LEU A 121 3.14 13.04 4.82
CA LEU A 121 1.89 12.96 4.03
C LEU A 121 0.90 14.07 4.43
N HIS A 122 0.71 14.29 5.73
CA HIS A 122 -0.23 15.29 6.25
C HIS A 122 0.20 16.73 5.95
N ASN A 123 1.49 16.98 5.77
CA ASN A 123 2.04 18.31 5.41
C ASN A 123 2.04 18.57 3.89
N GLN A 124 1.54 17.64 3.05
CA GLN A 124 1.36 17.93 1.63
C GLN A 124 0.25 18.98 1.41
N ASN A 125 0.23 19.60 0.25
CA ASN A 125 -0.81 20.55 -0.12
C ASN A 125 -1.51 20.09 -1.43
N PRO A 126 -2.74 19.58 -1.37
CA PRO A 126 -3.54 19.31 -0.17
C PRO A 126 -2.99 18.16 0.69
N PRO A 127 -3.35 18.09 1.99
CA PRO A 127 -2.95 17.02 2.88
C PRO A 127 -3.37 15.64 2.36
N ILE A 128 -2.46 14.68 2.45
CA ILE A 128 -2.74 13.29 2.08
C ILE A 128 -3.00 12.50 3.37
N ILE A 129 -4.23 12.02 3.54
CA ILE A 129 -4.62 11.17 4.66
C ILE A 129 -4.55 9.72 4.19
N HIS A 130 -3.82 8.87 4.88
CA HIS A 130 -3.60 7.47 4.48
C HIS A 130 -4.85 6.60 4.57
N GLN A 131 -5.51 6.64 5.74
CA GLN A 131 -6.82 6.06 6.06
C GLN A 131 -6.90 4.52 6.12
N ASP A 132 -5.80 3.82 5.88
CA ASP A 132 -5.69 2.36 6.01
C ASP A 132 -4.35 2.00 6.70
N ILE A 133 -4.01 2.72 7.76
CA ILE A 133 -2.85 2.37 8.60
C ILE A 133 -3.19 1.11 9.38
N LYS A 134 -2.48 0.03 9.04
CA LYS A 134 -2.60 -1.29 9.66
C LYS A 134 -1.28 -2.05 9.51
N PRO A 135 -1.06 -3.12 10.28
CA PRO A 135 0.19 -3.88 10.26
C PRO A 135 0.62 -4.34 8.87
N ASP A 136 -0.33 -4.73 8.02
CA ASP A 136 -0.06 -5.23 6.68
C ASP A 136 0.51 -4.15 5.76
N ASN A 137 0.15 -2.89 5.98
CA ASN A 137 0.56 -1.74 5.18
C ASN A 137 1.81 -1.04 5.74
N ILE A 138 2.45 -1.59 6.77
CA ILE A 138 3.74 -1.11 7.28
C ILE A 138 4.78 -2.18 7.02
N LEU A 139 5.62 -1.96 6.03
CA LEU A 139 6.68 -2.87 5.61
C LEU A 139 7.95 -2.69 6.46
N ILE A 140 8.79 -3.72 6.48
CA ILE A 140 10.08 -3.70 7.18
C ILE A 140 11.19 -3.67 6.12
N GLY A 141 11.88 -2.56 6.04
CA GLY A 141 13.03 -2.37 5.15
C GLY A 141 14.29 -3.12 5.62
N ASP A 142 15.35 -3.05 4.81
CA ASP A 142 16.59 -3.81 5.05
C ASP A 142 17.29 -3.43 6.37
N ASP A 143 17.25 -2.17 6.75
CA ASP A 143 17.84 -1.62 7.98
C ASP A 143 16.86 -1.59 9.17
N ASP A 144 15.83 -2.46 9.17
CA ASP A 144 14.75 -2.52 10.14
C ASP A 144 13.93 -1.23 10.27
N LYS A 145 13.95 -0.37 9.25
CA LYS A 145 13.04 0.76 9.17
C LYS A 145 11.62 0.31 8.89
N PHE A 146 10.68 1.01 9.49
CA PHE A 146 9.27 0.84 9.16
C PHE A 146 8.88 1.82 8.04
N ILE A 147 8.24 1.29 7.01
CA ILE A 147 7.95 1.95 5.74
C ILE A 147 6.45 1.82 5.46
N ILE A 148 5.76 2.94 5.36
CA ILE A 148 4.33 2.97 5.02
C ILE A 148 4.17 2.65 3.54
N SER A 149 3.31 1.70 3.22
CA SER A 149 2.91 1.33 1.85
C SER A 149 1.44 1.65 1.59
N ASP A 150 1.03 1.59 0.34
CA ASP A 150 -0.37 1.74 -0.10
C ASP A 150 -1.01 3.11 0.22
N PHE A 151 -0.21 4.19 0.27
CA PHE A 151 -0.70 5.55 0.43
C PHE A 151 -1.13 6.16 -0.91
N GLY A 152 -2.23 6.90 -0.90
CA GLY A 152 -2.64 7.84 -1.95
C GLY A 152 -3.26 7.25 -3.23
N ILE A 153 -2.98 6.01 -3.63
CA ILE A 153 -3.48 5.41 -4.88
C ILE A 153 -4.85 4.74 -4.68
N SER A 154 -5.22 4.46 -3.44
CA SER A 154 -6.34 3.56 -3.13
C SER A 154 -7.73 4.19 -3.27
N ARG A 155 -7.92 5.48 -3.08
CA ARG A 155 -9.24 6.05 -2.80
C ARG A 155 -10.10 6.45 -3.98
N LYS A 156 -9.54 7.11 -4.98
CA LYS A 156 -10.33 7.37 -6.20
C LYS A 156 -10.58 6.07 -6.94
N LEU A 157 -9.57 5.18 -6.92
CA LEU A 157 -9.70 3.83 -7.45
C LEU A 157 -10.72 3.00 -6.68
N GLU A 158 -10.78 3.11 -5.33
CA GLU A 158 -11.88 2.50 -4.57
C GLU A 158 -13.24 2.90 -5.13
N HIS A 159 -13.43 4.16 -5.46
CA HIS A 159 -14.69 4.65 -6.04
C HIS A 159 -14.93 4.07 -7.45
N THR A 160 -13.87 3.91 -8.25
CA THR A 160 -13.94 3.34 -9.60
C THR A 160 -14.15 1.82 -9.54
N PHE A 161 -13.41 1.10 -8.67
CA PHE A 161 -13.56 -0.34 -8.47
C PHE A 161 -14.84 -0.72 -7.70
N ARG A 162 -15.30 0.07 -6.72
CA ARG A 162 -16.56 -0.18 -6.01
C ARG A 162 -17.79 -0.09 -6.90
N LYS A 163 -17.76 0.69 -7.96
CA LYS A 163 -18.83 0.66 -8.98
C LYS A 163 -18.87 -0.65 -9.75
N SER A 164 -17.75 -1.37 -9.81
CA SER A 164 -17.62 -2.63 -10.55
C SER A 164 -17.74 -3.88 -9.69
N ILE A 165 -17.58 -3.77 -8.37
CA ILE A 165 -17.57 -4.94 -7.47
C ILE A 165 -18.30 -4.58 -6.16
N ASN A 166 -19.51 -5.15 -5.96
CA ASN A 166 -20.21 -5.17 -4.67
C ASN A 166 -19.41 -6.03 -3.67
N LYS A 167 -18.30 -5.53 -3.11
CA LYS A 167 -17.54 -6.24 -2.08
C LYS A 167 -17.59 -5.53 -0.74
N VAL A 168 -18.04 -6.29 0.25
CA VAL A 168 -18.04 -6.01 1.69
C VAL A 168 -16.61 -5.70 2.13
N GLU A 169 -16.42 -4.62 2.89
CA GLU A 169 -15.16 -4.28 3.56
C GLU A 169 -14.65 -5.48 4.36
N SER A 170 -13.37 -5.80 4.23
CA SER A 170 -12.76 -6.86 5.04
C SER A 170 -12.80 -6.44 6.51
N SER A 171 -13.35 -7.29 7.37
CA SER A 171 -13.56 -7.06 8.80
C SER A 171 -12.28 -6.63 9.56
N GLY A 172 -11.09 -6.94 9.03
CA GLY A 172 -9.81 -6.58 9.65
C GLY A 172 -9.47 -5.09 9.63
N THR A 173 -9.89 -4.35 8.63
CA THR A 173 -9.62 -2.90 8.51
C THR A 173 -10.45 -2.09 9.50
N LEU A 174 -11.66 -2.52 9.85
CA LEU A 174 -12.55 -1.83 10.79
C LEU A 174 -11.93 -1.67 12.18
N ALA A 175 -11.12 -2.63 12.63
CA ALA A 175 -10.49 -2.61 13.96
C ALA A 175 -9.52 -1.42 14.16
N TYR A 176 -8.99 -0.84 13.09
CA TYR A 176 -8.05 0.28 13.14
C TYR A 176 -8.71 1.63 12.87
N MET A 177 -10.00 1.66 12.53
CA MET A 177 -10.71 2.90 12.21
C MET A 177 -11.01 3.73 13.44
N GLY A 178 -10.78 5.03 13.36
CA GLY A 178 -11.17 5.98 14.40
C GLY A 178 -12.69 6.15 14.51
N PRO A 179 -13.20 6.54 15.68
CA PRO A 179 -14.64 6.69 15.94
C PRO A 179 -15.33 7.68 15.00
N GLU A 180 -14.62 8.70 14.53
CA GLU A 180 -15.13 9.70 13.58
C GLU A 180 -15.52 9.10 12.23
N ARG A 181 -15.03 7.89 11.92
CA ARG A 181 -15.35 7.16 10.70
C ARG A 181 -16.72 6.47 10.74
N PHE A 182 -17.27 6.29 11.94
CA PHE A 182 -18.58 5.66 12.21
C PHE A 182 -19.69 6.66 12.45
N ALA A 183 -19.41 7.96 12.39
CA ALA A 183 -20.42 9.01 12.51
C ALA A 183 -21.36 9.03 11.29
N GLU A 184 -22.56 9.60 11.43
CA GLU A 184 -23.51 9.79 10.32
C GLU A 184 -22.88 10.50 9.11
N LYS A 185 -21.94 11.42 9.35
CA LYS A 185 -21.10 12.06 8.35
C LYS A 185 -19.65 11.73 8.65
N PRO A 186 -19.11 10.64 8.09
CA PRO A 186 -17.74 10.23 8.34
C PRO A 186 -16.74 11.33 7.97
N LEU A 187 -15.86 11.66 8.89
CA LEU A 187 -14.78 12.62 8.68
C LEU A 187 -13.50 11.89 8.30
N ILE A 188 -12.74 12.52 7.42
CA ILE A 188 -11.45 12.05 6.96
C ILE A 188 -10.44 13.12 7.31
N VAL A 189 -9.71 12.88 8.36
CA VAL A 189 -8.78 13.84 8.95
C VAL A 189 -7.46 13.17 9.33
N ALA A 190 -6.40 13.95 9.46
CA ALA A 190 -5.07 13.43 9.82
C ALA A 190 -5.07 12.63 11.12
N THR A 191 -5.91 13.01 12.08
CA THR A 191 -6.05 12.31 13.37
C THR A 191 -6.59 10.88 13.23
N SER A 192 -7.28 10.55 12.13
CA SER A 192 -7.73 9.17 11.87
C SER A 192 -6.55 8.22 11.67
N ASP A 193 -5.48 8.67 11.00
CA ASP A 193 -4.26 7.87 10.84
C ASP A 193 -3.51 7.71 12.15
N ILE A 194 -3.53 8.76 13.00
CA ILE A 194 -2.90 8.71 14.34
C ILE A 194 -3.66 7.75 15.26
N TRP A 195 -4.99 7.72 15.19
CA TRP A 195 -5.79 6.71 15.89
C TRP A 195 -5.37 5.29 15.50
N SER A 196 -5.31 5.02 14.19
CA SER A 196 -4.93 3.71 13.65
C SER A 196 -3.51 3.30 14.08
N LEU A 197 -2.57 4.25 14.12
CA LEU A 197 -1.22 4.03 14.66
C LEU A 197 -1.28 3.66 16.14
N GLY A 198 -2.08 4.36 16.96
CA GLY A 198 -2.26 4.07 18.38
C GLY A 198 -2.80 2.66 18.64
N VAL A 199 -3.82 2.25 17.90
CA VAL A 199 -4.35 0.88 17.97
C VAL A 199 -3.27 -0.15 17.67
N ARG A 200 -2.44 0.10 16.64
CA ARG A 200 -1.36 -0.84 16.27
C ARG A 200 -0.25 -0.93 17.32
N VAL A 201 0.05 0.16 18.02
CA VAL A 201 1.04 0.17 19.10
C VAL A 201 0.54 -0.59 20.33
N TYR A 202 -0.77 -0.54 20.59
CA TYR A 202 -1.39 -1.26 21.70
C TYR A 202 -1.39 -2.79 21.50
N GLU A 203 -1.46 -3.28 20.26
CA GLU A 203 -1.40 -4.72 19.91
C GLU A 203 -0.02 -5.34 20.13
#